data_5ffcffb1f0af5f5388cc63ceaad9af0c
#
_entry.id   5ffcffb1f0af5f5388cc63ceaad9af0c
#
_cell.length_a   1.000
_cell.length_b   1.000
_cell.length_c   1.000
_cell.angle_alpha   90.00
_cell.angle_beta   90.00
_cell.angle_gamma   90.00
#
_symmetry.space_group_name_H-M   'P 1'
#
loop_
_entity.id
_entity.type
_entity.pdbx_description
1 polymer ?
#
loop_
_entity_poly.entity_id
_entity_poly.type
_entity_poly.pdbx_seq_one_letter_code
_entity_poly.pdbx_strand_id
1 'polypeptide(L)'
;MKKSYAVITGASSGIGRAFARQLAAEGYRLVLVARRENRLQALAEELNKSGTESMIITADLSEKEACYRLMQQLEPVPVGILINNAGFGDCGSFLETDADKEMQMID
;
A
#
# COMPACT_ATOMS: atom_id res chain seq x y z
N MET A 1 -7.52 -7.87 -18.22
CA MET A 1 -7.30 -6.49 -17.78
C MET A 1 -6.81 -6.47 -16.35
N LYS A 2 -5.77 -5.67 -16.07
CA LYS A 2 -5.25 -5.57 -14.70
C LYS A 2 -6.20 -4.74 -13.83
N LYS A 3 -6.35 -5.16 -12.59
CA LYS A 3 -7.14 -4.40 -11.63
C LYS A 3 -6.40 -3.13 -11.20
N SER A 4 -7.10 -2.27 -10.49
CA SER A 4 -6.50 -1.08 -9.86
C SER A 4 -5.39 -1.50 -8.89
N TYR A 5 -4.67 -0.53 -8.38
CA TYR A 5 -3.68 -0.78 -7.35
C TYR A 5 -4.34 -0.98 -5.99
N ALA A 6 -3.77 -1.88 -5.22
CA ALA A 6 -4.09 -2.02 -3.79
C ALA A 6 -2.90 -1.46 -3.02
N VAL A 7 -3.16 -0.50 -2.16
CA VAL A 7 -2.13 0.13 -1.33
C VAL A 7 -2.13 -0.53 0.04
N ILE A 8 -0.99 -1.02 0.49
CA ILE A 8 -0.86 -1.71 1.77
C ILE A 8 0.17 -0.98 2.61
N THR A 9 -0.27 -0.36 3.69
CA THR A 9 0.66 0.25 4.66
C THR A 9 1.09 -0.83 5.65
N GLY A 10 2.31 -0.72 6.17
CA GLY A 10 2.85 -1.74 7.04
C GLY A 10 3.09 -3.06 6.32
N ALA A 11 3.41 -3.00 5.05
CA ALA A 11 3.51 -4.18 4.19
C ALA A 11 4.65 -5.12 4.59
N SER A 12 5.62 -4.65 5.38
CA SER A 12 6.72 -5.49 5.84
C SER A 12 6.35 -6.39 7.01
N SER A 13 5.20 -6.18 7.65
CA SER A 13 4.73 -7.04 8.75
C SER A 13 4.14 -8.34 8.22
N GLY A 14 4.00 -9.35 9.10
CA GLY A 14 3.42 -10.63 8.70
C GLY A 14 2.02 -10.49 8.13
N ILE A 15 1.18 -9.66 8.76
CA ILE A 15 -0.20 -9.44 8.31
C ILE A 15 -0.21 -8.68 6.98
N GLY A 16 0.59 -7.63 6.87
CA GLY A 16 0.67 -6.85 5.63
C GLY A 16 1.14 -7.68 4.45
N ARG A 17 2.12 -8.54 4.68
CA ARG A 17 2.62 -9.45 3.63
C ARG A 17 1.56 -10.45 3.21
N ALA A 18 0.78 -10.95 4.16
CA ALA A 18 -0.31 -11.88 3.83
C ALA A 18 -1.36 -11.20 2.95
N PHE A 19 -1.74 -9.95 3.29
CA PHE A 19 -2.65 -9.17 2.44
C PHE A 19 -2.08 -8.97 1.05
N ALA A 20 -0.79 -8.64 0.96
CA ALA A 20 -0.16 -8.41 -0.33
C ALA A 20 -0.24 -9.64 -1.23
N ARG A 21 0.07 -10.80 -0.68
CA ARG A 21 0.01 -12.05 -1.43
C ARG A 21 -1.39 -12.38 -1.88
N GLN A 22 -2.37 -12.18 -1.00
CA GLN A 22 -3.76 -12.46 -1.32
C GLN A 22 -4.27 -11.55 -2.42
N LEU A 23 -4.02 -10.26 -2.31
CA LEU A 23 -4.49 -9.29 -3.31
C LEU A 23 -3.79 -9.48 -4.65
N ALA A 24 -2.52 -9.85 -4.62
CA ALA A 24 -1.79 -10.19 -5.84
C ALA A 24 -2.44 -11.39 -6.54
N ALA A 25 -2.83 -12.40 -5.77
CA ALA A 25 -3.51 -13.57 -6.32
C ALA A 25 -4.86 -13.22 -6.94
N GLU A 26 -5.49 -12.15 -6.46
CA GLU A 26 -6.75 -11.66 -7.01
C GLU A 26 -6.59 -10.74 -8.21
N GLY A 27 -5.36 -10.47 -8.61
CA GLY A 27 -5.08 -9.69 -9.82
C GLY A 27 -4.79 -8.21 -9.60
N TYR A 28 -4.71 -7.75 -8.36
CA TYR A 28 -4.37 -6.36 -8.08
C TYR A 28 -2.90 -6.08 -8.32
N ARG A 29 -2.60 -4.88 -8.80
CA ARG A 29 -1.26 -4.33 -8.75
C ARG A 29 -1.08 -3.73 -7.36
N LEU A 30 0.13 -3.73 -6.82
CA LEU A 30 0.33 -3.36 -5.43
C LEU A 30 1.22 -2.15 -5.22
N VAL A 31 0.89 -1.34 -4.22
CA VAL A 31 1.79 -0.33 -3.68
C VAL A 31 2.08 -0.74 -2.24
N LEU A 32 3.35 -1.03 -1.98
CA LEU A 32 3.79 -1.56 -0.69
C LEU A 32 4.47 -0.44 0.09
N VAL A 33 3.93 -0.09 1.24
CA VAL A 33 4.41 1.02 2.05
C VAL A 33 4.89 0.52 3.40
N ALA A 34 6.11 0.84 3.78
CA ALA A 34 6.66 0.51 5.10
C ALA A 34 7.91 1.33 5.35
N ARG A 35 8.42 1.27 6.59
CA ARG A 35 9.62 2.00 6.98
C ARG A 35 10.90 1.32 6.48
N ARG A 36 10.89 0.02 6.29
CA ARG A 36 12.11 -0.75 5.98
C ARG A 36 12.10 -1.20 4.53
N GLU A 37 12.94 -0.55 3.75
CA GLU A 37 13.00 -0.80 2.32
C GLU A 37 13.44 -2.22 1.96
N ASN A 38 14.42 -2.77 2.69
CA ASN A 38 14.93 -4.10 2.37
C ASN A 38 13.87 -5.19 2.43
N ARG A 39 12.96 -5.08 3.39
CA ARG A 39 11.86 -6.05 3.52
C ARG A 39 10.84 -5.87 2.40
N LEU A 40 10.59 -4.62 2.01
CA LEU A 40 9.68 -4.34 0.90
C LEU A 40 10.25 -4.85 -0.41
N GLN A 41 11.55 -4.70 -0.61
CA GLN A 41 12.19 -5.19 -1.83
C GLN A 41 12.08 -6.70 -1.96
N ALA A 42 12.29 -7.43 -0.86
CA ALA A 42 12.17 -8.88 -0.88
C ALA A 42 10.75 -9.32 -1.25
N LEU A 43 9.75 -8.65 -0.67
CA LEU A 43 8.36 -8.95 -0.99
C LEU A 43 8.02 -8.60 -2.44
N ALA A 44 8.48 -7.44 -2.90
CA ALA A 44 8.23 -7.00 -4.27
C ALA A 44 8.85 -7.97 -5.28
N GLU A 45 10.06 -8.46 -5.01
CA GLU A 45 10.71 -9.44 -5.87
C GLU A 45 9.89 -10.73 -5.96
N GLU A 46 9.41 -11.20 -4.82
CA GLU A 46 8.56 -12.39 -4.77
C GLU A 46 7.32 -12.20 -5.62
N LEU A 47 6.65 -11.05 -5.48
CA LEU A 47 5.42 -10.77 -6.20
C LEU A 47 5.67 -10.57 -7.70
N ASN A 48 6.77 -9.90 -8.05
CA ASN A 48 7.11 -9.68 -9.46
C ASN A 48 7.40 -11.01 -10.18
N LYS A 49 7.99 -11.96 -9.49
CA LYS A 49 8.22 -13.30 -10.06
C LYS A 49 6.92 -14.01 -10.39
N SER A 50 5.86 -13.70 -9.64
CA SER A 50 4.54 -14.26 -9.89
C SER A 50 3.75 -13.49 -10.93
N GLY A 51 4.34 -12.45 -11.51
CA GLY A 51 3.68 -11.63 -12.52
C GLY A 51 2.90 -10.46 -11.98
N THR A 52 3.01 -10.15 -10.69
CA THR A 52 2.33 -9.03 -10.06
C THR A 52 3.18 -7.78 -10.13
N GLU A 53 2.63 -6.70 -10.66
CA GLU A 53 3.30 -5.41 -10.68
C GLU A 53 3.22 -4.78 -9.30
N SER A 54 4.37 -4.39 -8.74
CA SER A 54 4.40 -3.79 -7.41
C SER A 54 5.34 -2.59 -7.36
N MET A 55 4.92 -1.57 -6.63
CA MET A 55 5.70 -0.37 -6.34
C MET A 55 6.05 -0.35 -4.87
N ILE A 56 7.20 0.21 -4.54
CA ILE A 56 7.64 0.34 -3.16
C ILE A 56 7.69 1.82 -2.79
N ILE A 57 7.10 2.17 -1.65
CA ILE A 57 7.25 3.49 -1.07
C ILE A 57 7.73 3.33 0.35
N THR A 58 8.92 3.85 0.64
CA THR A 58 9.48 3.81 1.99
C THR A 58 9.02 5.06 2.72
N ALA A 59 8.31 4.89 3.81
CA ALA A 59 7.77 6.02 4.56
C ALA A 59 7.52 5.64 6.01
N ASP A 60 7.81 6.57 6.91
CA ASP A 60 7.45 6.45 8.32
C ASP A 60 6.13 7.18 8.54
N LEU A 61 5.03 6.44 8.58
CA LEU A 61 3.69 7.01 8.65
C LEU A 61 3.32 7.53 10.04
N SER A 62 4.24 7.47 11.00
CA SER A 62 4.07 8.17 12.26
C SER A 62 4.35 9.67 12.08
N GLU A 63 4.98 10.05 10.99
CA GLU A 63 5.29 11.45 10.69
C GLU A 63 4.28 12.01 9.70
N LYS A 64 3.74 13.18 10.05
CA LYS A 64 2.71 13.83 9.25
C LYS A 64 3.18 14.17 7.85
N GLU A 65 4.43 14.65 7.73
CA GLU A 65 4.98 14.98 6.43
C GLU A 65 5.10 13.77 5.51
N ALA A 66 5.44 12.61 6.09
CA ALA A 66 5.53 11.39 5.31
C ALA A 66 4.15 10.99 4.77
N CYS A 67 3.10 11.21 5.56
CA CYS A 67 1.73 10.96 5.11
C CYS A 67 1.36 11.85 3.92
N TYR A 68 1.69 13.13 4.00
CA TYR A 68 1.43 14.04 2.89
C TYR A 68 2.17 13.63 1.63
N ARG A 69 3.45 13.27 1.77
CA ARG A 69 4.23 12.81 0.61
C ARG A 69 3.64 11.55 0.00
N LEU A 70 3.19 10.63 0.85
CA LEU A 70 2.54 9.42 0.37
C LEU A 70 1.29 9.75 -0.45
N MET A 71 0.45 10.64 0.08
CA MET A 71 -0.74 11.06 -0.64
C MET A 71 -0.43 11.67 -2.00
N GLN A 72 0.61 12.50 -2.07
CA GLN A 72 1.03 13.10 -3.31
C GLN A 72 1.50 12.05 -4.31
N GLN A 73 2.24 11.06 -3.84
CA GLN A 73 2.71 9.98 -4.71
C GLN A 73 1.58 9.09 -5.19
N LEU A 74 0.52 8.95 -4.41
CA LEU A 74 -0.62 8.13 -4.77
C LEU A 74 -1.64 8.86 -5.64
N GLU A 75 -1.58 10.17 -5.72
CA GLU A 75 -2.54 10.95 -6.48
C GLU A 75 -2.72 10.46 -7.92
N PRO A 76 -1.64 10.22 -8.69
CA PRO A 76 -1.77 9.73 -10.06
C PRO A 76 -2.03 8.24 -10.17
N VAL A 77 -2.02 7.50 -9.06
CA VAL A 77 -2.15 6.05 -9.07
C VAL A 77 -3.62 5.67 -8.97
N PRO A 78 -4.12 4.79 -9.86
CA PRO A 78 -5.52 4.35 -9.79
C PRO A 78 -5.72 3.34 -8.65
N VAL A 79 -5.92 3.86 -7.45
CA VAL A 79 -6.06 3.04 -6.24
C VAL A 79 -7.51 2.61 -6.07
N GLY A 80 -7.74 1.31 -5.94
CA GLY A 80 -9.06 0.75 -5.69
C GLY A 80 -9.27 0.27 -4.27
N ILE A 81 -8.19 -0.13 -3.59
CA ILE A 81 -8.25 -0.63 -2.21
C ILE A 81 -7.11 -0.04 -1.41
N LEU A 82 -7.40 0.35 -0.18
CA LEU A 82 -6.38 0.77 0.76
C LEU A 82 -6.46 -0.11 2.01
N ILE A 83 -5.37 -0.82 2.31
CA ILE A 83 -5.23 -1.60 3.52
C ILE A 83 -4.36 -0.82 4.50
N ASN A 84 -4.97 -0.26 5.52
CA ASN A 84 -4.25 0.53 6.52
C ASN A 84 -3.78 -0.36 7.67
N ASN A 85 -2.75 -1.14 7.42
CA ASN A 85 -2.21 -2.10 8.38
C ASN A 85 -1.20 -1.47 9.35
N ALA A 86 -0.76 -0.26 9.07
CA ALA A 86 0.21 0.41 9.94
C ALA A 86 -0.41 0.90 11.25
N GLY A 87 -1.72 1.07 11.28
CA GLY A 87 -2.43 1.38 12.52
C GLY A 87 -2.30 2.81 13.01
N PHE A 88 -1.87 3.75 12.20
CA PHE A 88 -1.70 5.13 12.62
C PHE A 88 -2.92 5.95 12.26
N GLY A 89 -3.58 6.48 13.29
CA GLY A 89 -4.82 7.20 13.13
C GLY A 89 -4.68 8.44 12.25
N ASP A 90 -3.64 9.24 12.47
CA ASP A 90 -3.48 10.50 11.75
C ASP A 90 -3.32 10.31 10.23
N CYS A 91 -2.43 9.41 9.86
CA CYS A 91 -2.21 9.12 8.46
C CYS A 91 -3.40 8.40 7.84
N GLY A 92 -4.01 7.52 8.60
CA GLY A 92 -5.21 6.83 8.19
C GLY A 92 -6.34 7.81 7.88
N SER A 93 -6.50 8.86 8.69
CA SER A 93 -7.51 9.86 8.47
C SER A 93 -7.30 10.62 7.17
N PHE A 94 -6.07 11.00 6.87
CA PHE A 94 -5.75 11.66 5.60
C PHE A 94 -6.08 10.77 4.41
N LEU A 95 -5.63 9.54 4.46
CA LEU A 95 -5.87 8.59 3.38
C LEU A 95 -7.35 8.29 3.22
N GLU A 96 -8.07 8.20 4.33
CA GLU A 96 -9.50 7.96 4.32
C GLU A 96 -10.27 9.11 3.69
N THR A 97 -9.88 10.35 4.01
CA THR A 97 -10.51 11.52 3.43
C THR A 97 -10.37 11.55 1.92
N ASP A 98 -9.19 11.21 1.44
CA ASP A 98 -8.92 11.16 0.01
C ASP A 98 -9.62 9.98 -0.65
N ALA A 99 -9.79 8.91 0.10
CA ALA A 99 -10.37 7.67 -0.39
C ALA A 99 -11.89 7.72 -0.53
N ASP A 100 -12.54 8.67 0.13
CA ASP A 100 -14.00 8.78 0.12
C ASP A 100 -14.62 8.77 -1.26
N LYS A 101 -13.84 9.10 -2.25
CA LYS A 101 -14.33 9.21 -3.63
C LYS A 101 -14.34 7.89 -4.37
N GLU A 102 -13.32 7.07 -4.21
CA GLU A 102 -13.14 5.88 -5.05
C GLU A 102 -12.47 4.70 -4.39
N MET A 103 -11.99 4.83 -3.17
CA MET A 103 -11.28 3.76 -2.49
C MET A 103 -12.14 3.06 -1.45
N GLN A 104 -11.85 1.77 -1.26
CA GLN A 104 -12.41 1.01 -0.17
C GLN A 104 -11.31 0.83 0.87
N MET A 105 -11.56 1.28 2.10
CA MET A 105 -10.57 1.20 3.16
C MET A 105 -10.83 0.01 4.07
N ILE A 106 -9.76 -0.72 4.36
CA ILE A 106 -9.81 -1.89 5.23
C ILE A 106 -8.71 -1.75 6.28
N ASP A 107 -9.08 -1.86 7.55
CA ASP A 107 -8.12 -1.82 8.66
C ASP A 107 -7.65 -3.20 9.03
#